data_91eebabe82d868d31cce17d6b022dfa8
#
_entry.id   91eebabe82d868d31cce17d6b022dfa8
#
_cell.length_a   1.000
_cell.length_b   1.000
_cell.length_c   1.000
_cell.angle_alpha   90.00
_cell.angle_beta   90.00
_cell.angle_gamma   90.00
#
_symmetry.space_group_name_H-M   'P 1'
#
loop_
_entity.id
_entity.type
_entity.pdbx_description
1 polymer ?
#
loop_
_entity_poly.entity_id
_entity_poly.type
_entity_poly.pdbx_seq_one_letter_code
_entity_poly.pdbx_strand_id
1 'polypeptide(L)'
;EDSSFIFNRFLEILRHNVVSDKGNAFNKIFTLFLCKVYDETTTGEGEELKFQWLEGRDNHVDFQLRLTDLYSKGMKKFLNRTVSDFNNEDFDKRCANLNEDTKQYLLREVNKLRLEKNNEFAIKEVYDSVSFEENAKVVKEVVELIQGYRIRYNKRQQYLSDFFELLLTTGLKQEAGQYFTPVPIAQFIIKSLPLDSIMAETLSRKDGEILPYMIDYAAGSGHFITEFMHEVQNIINGCDTSKYIEETKKHLINWQNCHFDWATDYVYGVEKDYRLVKVGKVGCYLHGDGLANVILSDGLANFSNNKEYKGKLRKQGNDGQKDNQQFDILLSNPPYSVSSFRQTTRDYYTEQDFELYNSLTDNSSEIECLFVERIKQLLKDGGIAGVIL
;
A
#
# COMPACT_ATOMS: atom_id res chain seq x y z
N GLU A 1 12.20 -18.84 15.56
CA GLU A 1 13.12 -18.37 14.51
C GLU A 1 13.28 -16.86 14.68
N ASP A 2 14.51 -16.38 14.56
CA ASP A 2 14.84 -14.97 14.68
C ASP A 2 14.23 -14.20 13.50
N SER A 3 13.58 -13.07 13.75
CA SER A 3 12.97 -12.21 12.73
C SER A 3 13.96 -11.74 11.66
N SER A 4 15.24 -11.62 12.01
CA SER A 4 16.32 -11.36 11.08
C SER A 4 16.63 -12.52 10.13
N PHE A 5 16.14 -13.74 10.39
CA PHE A 5 16.46 -14.92 9.61
C PHE A 5 16.00 -14.80 8.16
N ILE A 6 14.73 -14.44 7.92
CA ILE A 6 14.18 -14.30 6.56
C ILE A 6 14.95 -13.21 5.81
N PHE A 7 15.23 -12.07 6.48
CA PHE A 7 15.98 -10.97 5.88
C PHE A 7 17.41 -11.37 5.51
N ASN A 8 18.10 -12.07 6.40
CA ASN A 8 19.45 -12.55 6.15
C ASN A 8 19.49 -13.58 5.00
N ARG A 9 18.53 -14.51 4.96
CA ARG A 9 18.39 -15.46 3.85
C ARG A 9 18.10 -14.75 2.54
N PHE A 10 17.26 -13.72 2.54
CA PHE A 10 17.05 -12.90 1.35
C PHE A 10 18.33 -12.21 0.89
N LEU A 11 19.09 -11.61 1.80
CA LEU A 11 20.39 -11.00 1.47
C LEU A 11 21.40 -12.04 0.94
N GLU A 12 21.38 -13.27 1.45
CA GLU A 12 22.21 -14.38 0.93
C GLU A 12 21.82 -14.73 -0.50
N ILE A 13 20.52 -14.84 -0.81
CA ILE A 13 20.03 -15.07 -2.17
C ILE A 13 20.56 -13.97 -3.11
N LEU A 14 20.43 -12.70 -2.72
CA LEU A 14 20.93 -11.60 -3.54
C LEU A 14 22.46 -11.67 -3.76
N ARG A 15 23.21 -12.02 -2.71
CA ARG A 15 24.67 -12.13 -2.77
C ARG A 15 25.10 -13.32 -3.63
N HIS A 16 24.50 -14.48 -3.40
CA HIS A 16 24.82 -15.72 -4.13
C HIS A 16 24.57 -15.56 -5.62
N ASN A 17 23.48 -14.88 -5.99
CA ASN A 17 23.11 -14.63 -7.38
C ASN A 17 23.76 -13.36 -7.99
N VAL A 18 24.70 -12.74 -7.28
CA VAL A 18 25.43 -11.54 -7.74
C VAL A 18 24.49 -10.41 -8.16
N VAL A 19 23.46 -10.12 -7.35
CA VAL A 19 22.54 -9.01 -7.60
C VAL A 19 23.21 -7.71 -7.18
N SER A 20 23.53 -6.84 -8.14
CA SER A 20 24.24 -5.59 -7.93
C SER A 20 23.31 -4.47 -7.44
N ASP A 21 22.12 -4.34 -8.04
CA ASP A 21 21.13 -3.34 -7.68
C ASP A 21 20.20 -3.86 -6.57
N LYS A 22 20.64 -3.66 -5.33
CA LYS A 22 19.84 -4.04 -4.17
C LYS A 22 18.57 -3.22 -4.05
N GLY A 23 18.59 -1.94 -4.41
CA GLY A 23 17.40 -1.08 -4.35
C GLY A 23 16.29 -1.58 -5.24
N ASN A 24 16.61 -1.97 -6.48
CA ASN A 24 15.66 -2.63 -7.37
C ASN A 24 15.17 -3.96 -6.78
N ALA A 25 16.06 -4.81 -6.27
CA ALA A 25 15.69 -6.08 -5.66
C ALA A 25 14.68 -5.90 -4.52
N PHE A 26 14.89 -4.92 -3.64
CA PHE A 26 13.93 -4.59 -2.57
C PHE A 26 12.57 -4.14 -3.13
N ASN A 27 12.54 -3.33 -4.18
CA ASN A 27 11.28 -2.95 -4.83
C ASN A 27 10.54 -4.16 -5.42
N LYS A 28 11.28 -5.10 -6.02
CA LYS A 28 10.68 -6.29 -6.64
C LYS A 28 10.15 -7.29 -5.62
N ILE A 29 10.75 -7.38 -4.44
CA ILE A 29 10.18 -8.21 -3.37
C ILE A 29 8.81 -7.70 -2.90
N PHE A 30 8.60 -6.39 -2.84
CA PHE A 30 7.26 -5.83 -2.54
C PHE A 30 6.24 -6.18 -3.63
N THR A 31 6.66 -6.26 -4.88
CA THR A 31 5.80 -6.75 -5.97
C THR A 31 5.41 -8.22 -5.75
N LEU A 32 6.33 -9.07 -5.31
CA LEU A 32 6.05 -10.46 -4.95
C LEU A 32 5.14 -10.57 -3.72
N PHE A 33 5.34 -9.74 -2.70
CA PHE A 33 4.42 -9.68 -1.56
C PHE A 33 3.00 -9.29 -1.97
N LEU A 34 2.84 -8.34 -2.91
CA LEU A 34 1.52 -7.97 -3.43
C LEU A 34 0.81 -9.16 -4.09
N CYS A 35 1.57 -9.97 -4.87
CA CYS A 35 1.05 -11.21 -5.45
C CYS A 35 0.58 -12.19 -4.38
N LYS A 36 1.41 -12.40 -3.36
CA LYS A 36 1.11 -13.31 -2.25
C LYS A 36 -0.11 -12.86 -1.46
N VAL A 37 -0.20 -11.58 -1.11
CA VAL A 37 -1.35 -10.98 -0.42
C VAL A 37 -2.61 -11.17 -1.24
N TYR A 38 -2.55 -10.89 -2.55
CA TYR A 38 -3.70 -11.08 -3.43
C TYR A 38 -4.18 -12.53 -3.43
N ASP A 39 -3.26 -13.46 -3.60
CA ASP A 39 -3.55 -14.89 -3.66
C ASP A 39 -4.17 -15.39 -2.35
N GLU A 40 -3.57 -15.10 -1.20
CA GLU A 40 -4.09 -15.50 0.11
C GLU A 40 -5.46 -14.87 0.47
N THR A 41 -5.78 -13.69 -0.11
CA THR A 41 -7.06 -13.02 0.16
C THR A 41 -8.17 -13.42 -0.78
N THR A 42 -7.86 -14.12 -1.87
CA THR A 42 -8.84 -14.51 -2.90
C THR A 42 -9.01 -16.01 -3.07
N THR A 43 -8.07 -16.79 -2.54
CA THR A 43 -8.13 -18.25 -2.56
C THR A 43 -8.96 -18.75 -1.38
N GLY A 44 -9.88 -19.66 -1.63
CA GLY A 44 -10.76 -20.26 -0.63
C GLY A 44 -10.01 -21.14 0.37
N GLU A 45 -10.61 -21.35 1.54
CA GLU A 45 -10.03 -22.23 2.54
C GLU A 45 -9.96 -23.67 2.01
N GLY A 46 -8.77 -24.28 2.08
CA GLY A 46 -8.50 -25.62 1.56
C GLY A 46 -8.14 -25.68 0.07
N GLU A 47 -8.16 -24.56 -0.65
CA GLU A 47 -7.69 -24.49 -2.01
C GLU A 47 -6.17 -24.25 -2.08
N GLU A 48 -5.53 -24.73 -3.16
CA GLU A 48 -4.10 -24.57 -3.39
C GLU A 48 -3.77 -23.13 -3.81
N LEU A 49 -2.80 -22.51 -3.11
CA LEU A 49 -2.33 -21.17 -3.45
C LEU A 49 -1.54 -21.20 -4.77
N LYS A 50 -1.69 -20.15 -5.57
CA LYS A 50 -0.98 -19.96 -6.84
C LYS A 50 0.41 -19.35 -6.65
N PHE A 51 0.62 -18.62 -5.53
CA PHE A 51 1.90 -18.03 -5.18
C PHE A 51 2.83 -19.08 -4.57
N GLN A 52 3.37 -19.95 -5.40
CA GLN A 52 4.33 -20.97 -5.01
C GLN A 52 5.07 -21.50 -6.23
N TRP A 53 6.25 -22.05 -6.01
CA TRP A 53 6.94 -22.90 -6.98
C TRP A 53 6.50 -24.35 -6.80
N LEU A 54 6.05 -24.98 -7.87
CA LEU A 54 5.59 -26.37 -7.89
C LEU A 54 6.68 -27.24 -8.49
N GLU A 55 7.46 -27.89 -7.62
CA GLU A 55 8.56 -28.76 -8.07
C GLU A 55 8.05 -29.89 -8.97
N GLY A 56 8.73 -30.11 -10.10
CA GLY A 56 8.35 -31.10 -11.10
C GLY A 56 7.14 -30.75 -12.00
N ARG A 57 6.49 -29.60 -11.75
CA ARG A 57 5.35 -29.11 -12.58
C ARG A 57 5.69 -27.81 -13.30
N ASP A 58 6.38 -26.89 -12.60
CA ASP A 58 6.68 -25.56 -13.14
C ASP A 58 7.94 -25.56 -14.00
N ASN A 59 7.88 -24.76 -15.06
CA ASN A 59 9.05 -24.16 -15.69
C ASN A 59 9.06 -22.65 -15.38
N HIS A 60 10.18 -21.99 -15.60
CA HIS A 60 10.34 -20.58 -15.26
C HIS A 60 9.39 -19.63 -15.98
N VAL A 61 8.97 -19.96 -17.21
CA VAL A 61 8.02 -19.14 -17.98
C VAL A 61 6.62 -19.25 -17.38
N ASP A 62 6.09 -20.45 -17.22
CA ASP A 62 4.73 -20.68 -16.68
C ASP A 62 4.61 -20.15 -15.23
N PHE A 63 5.66 -20.33 -14.43
CA PHE A 63 5.74 -19.79 -13.09
C PHE A 63 5.65 -18.26 -13.08
N GLN A 64 6.45 -17.55 -13.89
CA GLN A 64 6.41 -16.10 -13.92
C GLN A 64 5.14 -15.54 -14.56
N LEU A 65 4.53 -16.25 -15.53
CA LEU A 65 3.21 -15.88 -16.06
C LEU A 65 2.13 -15.97 -14.97
N ARG A 66 2.18 -17.00 -14.14
CA ARG A 66 1.26 -17.13 -12.99
C ARG A 66 1.45 -15.99 -11.99
N LEU A 67 2.68 -15.60 -11.67
CA LEU A 67 2.97 -14.43 -10.83
C LEU A 67 2.48 -13.13 -11.48
N THR A 68 2.63 -12.98 -12.80
CA THR A 68 2.15 -11.79 -13.54
C THR A 68 0.62 -11.67 -13.48
N ASP A 69 -0.12 -12.78 -13.58
CA ASP A 69 -1.56 -12.78 -13.40
C ASP A 69 -1.96 -12.34 -11.99
N LEU A 70 -1.29 -12.88 -10.96
CA LEU A 70 -1.50 -12.46 -9.57
C LEU A 70 -1.19 -10.97 -9.37
N TYR A 71 -0.09 -10.48 -9.95
CA TYR A 71 0.30 -9.08 -9.88
C TYR A 71 -0.74 -8.16 -10.53
N SER A 72 -1.17 -8.48 -11.76
CA SER A 72 -2.16 -7.69 -12.48
C SER A 72 -3.49 -7.59 -11.70
N LYS A 73 -3.94 -8.71 -11.16
CA LYS A 73 -5.14 -8.77 -10.32
C LYS A 73 -4.98 -8.03 -9.00
N GLY A 74 -3.82 -8.17 -8.35
CA GLY A 74 -3.48 -7.43 -7.14
C GLY A 74 -3.44 -5.92 -7.37
N MET A 75 -2.81 -5.47 -8.45
CA MET A 75 -2.79 -4.06 -8.86
C MET A 75 -4.20 -3.52 -9.09
N LYS A 76 -5.05 -4.30 -9.75
CA LYS A 76 -6.46 -3.90 -9.99
C LYS A 76 -7.24 -3.82 -8.68
N LYS A 77 -7.13 -4.84 -7.83
CA LYS A 77 -7.89 -4.94 -6.57
C LYS A 77 -7.47 -3.88 -5.56
N PHE A 78 -6.16 -3.72 -5.33
CA PHE A 78 -5.64 -2.92 -4.24
C PHE A 78 -5.30 -1.48 -4.61
N LEU A 79 -4.94 -1.24 -5.87
CA LEU A 79 -4.47 0.07 -6.34
C LEU A 79 -5.43 0.68 -7.39
N ASN A 80 -6.47 -0.05 -7.78
CA ASN A 80 -7.37 0.31 -8.87
C ASN A 80 -6.64 0.71 -10.17
N ARG A 81 -5.50 0.04 -10.43
CA ARG A 81 -4.67 0.24 -11.62
C ARG A 81 -4.75 -0.98 -12.52
N THR A 82 -5.02 -0.74 -13.81
CA THR A 82 -4.95 -1.79 -14.83
C THR A 82 -3.52 -1.85 -15.33
N VAL A 83 -2.86 -2.98 -15.15
CA VAL A 83 -1.57 -3.26 -15.79
C VAL A 83 -1.89 -3.59 -17.23
N SER A 84 -1.36 -2.77 -18.15
CA SER A 84 -1.47 -3.06 -19.59
C SER A 84 -0.60 -4.26 -19.89
N ASP A 85 -1.26 -5.32 -20.32
CA ASP A 85 -0.60 -6.57 -20.58
C ASP A 85 -1.11 -7.18 -21.89
N PHE A 86 -0.34 -8.16 -22.41
CA PHE A 86 -0.74 -8.93 -23.56
C PHE A 86 -2.06 -9.64 -23.26
N ASN A 87 -3.06 -9.39 -24.09
CA ASN A 87 -4.37 -10.00 -23.93
C ASN A 87 -4.45 -11.30 -24.74
N ASN A 88 -4.54 -12.44 -24.06
CA ASN A 88 -4.69 -13.72 -24.71
C ASN A 88 -5.95 -13.81 -25.60
N GLU A 89 -7.04 -13.11 -25.24
CA GLU A 89 -8.24 -13.05 -26.08
C GLU A 89 -8.00 -12.36 -27.43
N ASP A 90 -7.20 -11.30 -27.43
CA ASP A 90 -6.81 -10.63 -28.69
C ASP A 90 -5.85 -11.49 -29.52
N PHE A 91 -4.98 -12.25 -28.89
CA PHE A 91 -4.15 -13.23 -29.56
C PHE A 91 -4.99 -14.31 -30.22
N ASP A 92 -5.94 -14.88 -29.49
CA ASP A 92 -6.84 -15.93 -30.01
C ASP A 92 -7.66 -15.44 -31.20
N LYS A 93 -8.18 -14.21 -31.14
CA LYS A 93 -8.90 -13.59 -32.28
C LYS A 93 -8.02 -13.42 -33.49
N ARG A 94 -6.78 -12.93 -33.29
CA ARG A 94 -5.82 -12.71 -34.41
C ARG A 94 -5.30 -13.99 -35.00
N CYS A 95 -5.18 -15.03 -34.19
CA CYS A 95 -4.65 -16.34 -34.58
C CYS A 95 -5.76 -17.39 -34.82
N ALA A 96 -7.02 -16.95 -34.98
CA ALA A 96 -8.17 -17.84 -35.13
C ALA A 96 -8.05 -18.85 -36.28
N ASN A 97 -7.33 -18.50 -37.35
CA ASN A 97 -7.15 -19.34 -38.53
C ASN A 97 -5.95 -20.32 -38.44
N LEU A 98 -5.20 -20.31 -37.33
CA LEU A 98 -4.09 -21.22 -37.12
C LEU A 98 -4.57 -22.51 -36.44
N ASN A 99 -3.88 -23.62 -36.71
CA ASN A 99 -4.10 -24.84 -35.94
C ASN A 99 -3.66 -24.68 -34.48
N GLU A 100 -4.20 -25.52 -33.61
CA GLU A 100 -3.99 -25.39 -32.16
C GLU A 100 -2.52 -25.51 -31.73
N ASP A 101 -1.77 -26.44 -32.36
CA ASP A 101 -0.34 -26.63 -32.03
C ASP A 101 0.48 -25.39 -32.37
N THR A 102 0.21 -24.77 -33.55
CA THR A 102 0.87 -23.54 -33.96
C THR A 102 0.50 -22.37 -33.06
N LYS A 103 -0.76 -22.27 -32.63
CA LYS A 103 -1.20 -21.23 -31.66
C LYS A 103 -0.47 -21.37 -30.34
N GLN A 104 -0.43 -22.57 -29.79
CA GLN A 104 0.25 -22.82 -28.50
C GLN A 104 1.73 -22.51 -28.59
N TYR A 105 2.39 -22.91 -29.67
CA TYR A 105 3.80 -22.58 -29.91
C TYR A 105 4.01 -21.07 -29.96
N LEU A 106 3.24 -20.35 -30.78
CA LEU A 106 3.36 -18.89 -30.91
C LEU A 106 3.04 -18.18 -29.59
N LEU A 107 2.01 -18.60 -28.87
CA LEU A 107 1.65 -18.03 -27.57
C LEU A 107 2.79 -18.19 -26.57
N ARG A 108 3.44 -19.35 -26.56
CA ARG A 108 4.60 -19.62 -25.70
C ARG A 108 5.79 -18.71 -26.04
N GLU A 109 6.11 -18.55 -27.31
CA GLU A 109 7.20 -17.65 -27.76
C GLU A 109 6.90 -16.19 -27.45
N VAL A 110 5.66 -15.73 -27.69
CA VAL A 110 5.24 -14.37 -27.36
C VAL A 110 5.32 -14.12 -25.84
N ASN A 111 4.86 -15.06 -25.03
CA ASN A 111 4.92 -14.95 -23.58
C ASN A 111 6.37 -14.92 -23.07
N LYS A 112 7.26 -15.72 -23.66
CA LYS A 112 8.68 -15.70 -23.34
C LYS A 112 9.31 -14.36 -23.67
N LEU A 113 9.11 -13.87 -24.90
CA LEU A 113 9.61 -12.55 -25.33
C LEU A 113 9.10 -11.41 -24.45
N ARG A 114 7.84 -11.49 -24.01
CA ARG A 114 7.24 -10.54 -23.10
C ARG A 114 7.97 -10.50 -21.76
N LEU A 115 8.23 -11.66 -21.15
CA LEU A 115 8.98 -11.76 -19.89
C LEU A 115 10.42 -11.30 -20.02
N GLU A 116 11.03 -11.45 -21.21
CA GLU A 116 12.38 -10.95 -21.49
C GLU A 116 12.42 -9.42 -21.66
N LYS A 117 11.36 -8.80 -22.18
CA LYS A 117 11.32 -7.36 -22.49
C LYS A 117 10.66 -6.50 -21.42
N ASN A 118 9.69 -7.03 -20.69
CA ASN A 118 8.94 -6.29 -19.68
C ASN A 118 8.65 -7.21 -18.49
N ASN A 119 9.67 -7.45 -17.67
CA ASN A 119 9.58 -8.35 -16.52
C ASN A 119 9.33 -7.58 -15.23
N GLU A 120 8.13 -7.70 -14.69
CA GLU A 120 7.76 -7.09 -13.40
C GLU A 120 8.56 -7.64 -12.22
N PHE A 121 9.15 -8.83 -12.37
CA PHE A 121 9.94 -9.53 -11.36
C PHE A 121 11.45 -9.52 -11.67
N ALA A 122 11.93 -8.55 -12.44
CA ALA A 122 13.35 -8.41 -12.76
C ALA A 122 14.14 -7.94 -11.53
N ILE A 123 14.50 -8.88 -10.65
CA ILE A 123 15.41 -8.66 -9.51
C ILE A 123 16.84 -8.43 -10.05
N LYS A 124 17.24 -9.21 -11.05
CA LYS A 124 18.39 -8.93 -11.94
C LYS A 124 17.89 -8.31 -13.23
N GLU A 125 18.72 -7.54 -13.90
CA GLU A 125 18.41 -7.02 -15.24
C GLU A 125 18.09 -8.15 -16.21
N VAL A 126 17.03 -7.97 -17.01
CA VAL A 126 16.56 -8.92 -18.01
C VAL A 126 16.52 -8.23 -19.36
N TYR A 127 17.30 -8.70 -20.32
CA TYR A 127 17.37 -8.14 -21.67
C TYR A 127 17.41 -9.21 -22.78
N ASP A 128 17.71 -10.47 -22.43
CA ASP A 128 17.75 -11.62 -23.32
C ASP A 128 17.38 -12.91 -22.59
N SER A 129 17.38 -14.05 -23.29
CA SER A 129 17.04 -15.35 -22.73
C SER A 129 17.98 -15.81 -21.62
N VAL A 130 19.28 -15.45 -21.68
CA VAL A 130 20.25 -15.86 -20.64
C VAL A 130 20.02 -15.12 -19.36
N SER A 131 19.91 -13.79 -19.43
CA SER A 131 19.61 -12.94 -18.28
C SER A 131 18.22 -13.23 -17.69
N PHE A 132 17.24 -13.61 -18.53
CA PHE A 132 15.95 -14.11 -18.08
C PHE A 132 16.09 -15.36 -17.20
N GLU A 133 16.81 -16.37 -17.65
CA GLU A 133 17.02 -17.61 -16.89
C GLU A 133 17.79 -17.36 -15.58
N GLU A 134 18.76 -16.46 -15.58
CA GLU A 134 19.46 -16.06 -14.36
C GLU A 134 18.52 -15.36 -13.36
N ASN A 135 17.71 -14.40 -13.83
CA ASN A 135 16.73 -13.74 -12.99
C ASN A 135 15.66 -14.71 -12.48
N ALA A 136 15.21 -15.64 -13.33
CA ALA A 136 14.17 -16.58 -12.99
C ALA A 136 14.56 -17.50 -11.81
N LYS A 137 15.82 -17.87 -11.71
CA LYS A 137 16.36 -18.61 -10.56
C LYS A 137 16.26 -17.79 -9.27
N VAL A 138 16.62 -16.50 -9.35
CA VAL A 138 16.53 -15.60 -8.19
C VAL A 138 15.06 -15.44 -7.74
N VAL A 139 14.15 -15.23 -8.69
CA VAL A 139 12.71 -15.12 -8.40
C VAL A 139 12.17 -16.39 -7.74
N LYS A 140 12.56 -17.57 -8.25
CA LYS A 140 12.23 -18.87 -7.65
C LYS A 140 12.69 -18.93 -6.19
N GLU A 141 13.98 -18.70 -5.92
CA GLU A 141 14.56 -18.78 -4.58
C GLU A 141 13.85 -17.80 -3.60
N VAL A 142 13.52 -16.58 -4.07
CA VAL A 142 12.79 -15.60 -3.25
C VAL A 142 11.37 -16.04 -2.97
N VAL A 143 10.66 -16.60 -3.96
CA VAL A 143 9.30 -17.13 -3.74
C VAL A 143 9.35 -18.34 -2.79
N GLU A 144 10.29 -19.26 -2.96
CA GLU A 144 10.46 -20.41 -2.06
C GLU A 144 10.77 -19.96 -0.63
N LEU A 145 11.53 -18.87 -0.43
CA LEU A 145 11.78 -18.31 0.89
C LEU A 145 10.51 -17.86 1.61
N ILE A 146 9.55 -17.25 0.87
CA ILE A 146 8.36 -16.64 1.49
C ILE A 146 7.07 -17.45 1.29
N GLN A 147 7.01 -18.43 0.38
CA GLN A 147 5.78 -19.19 0.09
C GLN A 147 5.24 -19.97 1.28
N GLY A 148 6.12 -20.48 2.14
CA GLY A 148 5.75 -21.25 3.33
C GLY A 148 5.16 -20.42 4.49
N TYR A 149 5.26 -19.11 4.43
CA TYR A 149 4.71 -18.24 5.45
C TYR A 149 3.30 -17.78 5.07
N ARG A 150 2.36 -17.86 6.01
CA ARG A 150 1.02 -17.30 5.83
C ARG A 150 1.02 -15.84 6.25
N ILE A 151 0.57 -14.93 5.38
CA ILE A 151 0.54 -13.49 5.65
C ILE A 151 -0.69 -13.11 6.47
N ARG A 152 -1.85 -13.70 6.17
CA ARG A 152 -3.11 -13.39 6.85
C ARG A 152 -3.26 -14.18 8.15
N TYR A 153 -3.13 -13.49 9.27
CA TYR A 153 -3.43 -14.01 10.61
C TYR A 153 -4.26 -13.00 11.40
N ASN A 154 -5.08 -13.50 12.33
CA ASN A 154 -5.83 -12.68 13.27
C ASN A 154 -4.96 -12.00 14.35
N LYS A 155 -3.64 -12.17 14.28
CA LYS A 155 -2.65 -11.57 15.18
C LYS A 155 -1.43 -11.15 14.37
N ARG A 156 -0.80 -10.03 14.76
CA ARG A 156 0.45 -9.52 14.17
C ARG A 156 1.49 -10.65 14.08
N GLN A 157 1.99 -10.90 12.87
CA GLN A 157 3.10 -11.83 12.66
C GLN A 157 4.43 -11.08 12.81
N GLN A 158 5.02 -11.19 13.98
CA GLN A 158 6.26 -10.50 14.33
C GLN A 158 7.34 -10.70 13.25
N TYR A 159 7.56 -11.93 12.82
CA TYR A 159 8.66 -12.25 11.89
C TYR A 159 8.55 -11.61 10.51
N LEU A 160 7.37 -11.64 9.89
CA LEU A 160 7.16 -11.02 8.57
C LEU A 160 7.09 -9.49 8.69
N SER A 161 6.54 -8.98 9.78
CA SER A 161 6.55 -7.53 10.05
C SER A 161 7.99 -7.02 10.21
N ASP A 162 8.81 -7.70 11.00
CA ASP A 162 10.21 -7.30 11.20
C ASP A 162 11.04 -7.43 9.90
N PHE A 163 10.79 -8.48 9.11
CA PHE A 163 11.40 -8.61 7.79
C PHE A 163 11.01 -7.44 6.87
N PHE A 164 9.75 -7.08 6.86
CA PHE A 164 9.23 -5.97 6.07
C PHE A 164 9.83 -4.62 6.50
N GLU A 165 9.93 -4.37 7.81
CA GLU A 165 10.59 -3.18 8.35
C GLU A 165 12.08 -3.11 7.98
N LEU A 166 12.80 -4.25 8.04
CA LEU A 166 14.18 -4.33 7.60
C LEU A 166 14.33 -4.06 6.11
N LEU A 167 13.38 -4.53 5.28
CA LEU A 167 13.35 -4.21 3.85
C LEU A 167 13.15 -2.70 3.62
N LEU A 168 12.22 -2.09 4.35
CA LEU A 168 11.94 -0.65 4.25
C LEU A 168 13.17 0.19 4.63
N THR A 169 13.70 -0.06 5.80
CA THR A 169 14.81 0.75 6.36
C THR A 169 16.13 0.58 5.63
N THR A 170 16.36 -0.61 5.04
CA THR A 170 17.64 -0.93 4.36
C THR A 170 17.57 -0.74 2.86
N GLY A 171 16.43 -0.97 2.24
CA GLY A 171 16.29 -1.11 0.78
C GLY A 171 15.76 0.10 0.05
N LEU A 172 14.88 0.86 0.65
CA LEU A 172 14.37 2.07 0.02
C LEU A 172 15.27 3.24 0.39
N LYS A 173 16.16 3.62 -0.53
CA LYS A 173 16.91 4.88 -0.39
C LYS A 173 15.92 6.03 -0.36
N GLN A 174 16.05 6.87 0.64
CA GLN A 174 15.30 8.11 0.76
C GLN A 174 15.65 9.00 -0.43
N GLU A 175 14.71 9.27 -1.30
CA GLU A 175 14.82 10.35 -2.26
C GLU A 175 14.66 11.68 -1.51
N ALA A 176 15.16 12.78 -2.07
CA ALA A 176 15.22 14.07 -1.38
C ALA A 176 13.87 14.46 -0.73
N GLY A 177 13.87 14.65 0.57
CA GLY A 177 12.70 15.09 1.35
C GLY A 177 11.73 13.95 1.78
N GLN A 178 12.00 12.69 1.44
CA GLN A 178 11.19 11.57 1.90
C GLN A 178 11.87 10.89 3.09
N TYR A 179 11.23 10.93 4.25
CA TYR A 179 11.69 10.26 5.47
C TYR A 179 10.63 9.30 5.97
N PHE A 180 11.03 8.05 6.21
CA PHE A 180 10.15 7.11 6.89
C PHE A 180 9.99 7.50 8.36
N THR A 181 8.75 7.53 8.83
CA THR A 181 8.47 7.76 10.24
C THR A 181 8.85 6.52 11.03
N PRO A 182 9.84 6.60 11.95
CA PRO A 182 10.13 5.46 12.81
C PRO A 182 8.90 5.05 13.63
N VAL A 183 8.64 3.75 13.74
CA VAL A 183 7.49 3.20 14.49
C VAL A 183 7.37 3.80 15.90
N PRO A 184 8.45 3.92 16.71
CA PRO A 184 8.33 4.53 18.04
C PRO A 184 7.86 5.98 18.03
N ILE A 185 8.19 6.76 16.98
CA ILE A 185 7.73 8.14 16.84
C ILE A 185 6.25 8.18 16.49
N ALA A 186 5.81 7.33 15.55
CA ALA A 186 4.40 7.21 15.20
C ALA A 186 3.57 6.83 16.45
N GLN A 187 4.02 5.84 17.21
CA GLN A 187 3.40 5.40 18.46
C GLN A 187 3.35 6.53 19.51
N PHE A 188 4.44 7.28 19.66
CA PHE A 188 4.48 8.41 20.60
C PHE A 188 3.42 9.46 20.25
N ILE A 189 3.31 9.84 18.98
CA ILE A 189 2.34 10.84 18.52
C ILE A 189 0.92 10.33 18.72
N ILE A 190 0.62 9.09 18.32
CA ILE A 190 -0.71 8.49 18.45
C ILE A 190 -1.12 8.41 19.92
N LYS A 191 -0.25 7.95 20.81
CA LYS A 191 -0.51 7.87 22.25
C LYS A 191 -0.58 9.23 22.94
N SER A 192 -0.11 10.28 22.30
CA SER A 192 -0.27 11.67 22.79
C SER A 192 -1.65 12.24 22.47
N LEU A 193 -2.42 11.61 21.59
CA LEU A 193 -3.79 12.00 21.28
C LEU A 193 -4.75 11.48 22.37
N PRO A 194 -5.84 12.21 22.68
CA PRO A 194 -6.86 11.78 23.63
C PRO A 194 -7.79 10.73 23.00
N LEU A 195 -7.23 9.63 22.45
CA LEU A 195 -7.99 8.63 21.69
C LEU A 195 -9.10 7.98 22.50
N ASP A 196 -8.87 7.68 23.78
CA ASP A 196 -9.89 7.11 24.65
C ASP A 196 -11.13 8.03 24.75
N SER A 197 -10.91 9.35 24.86
CA SER A 197 -12.00 10.32 24.94
C SER A 197 -12.73 10.46 23.61
N ILE A 198 -11.99 10.52 22.49
CA ILE A 198 -12.57 10.59 21.15
C ILE A 198 -13.39 9.32 20.88
N MET A 199 -12.85 8.13 21.19
CA MET A 199 -13.55 6.86 21.03
C MET A 199 -14.81 6.78 21.90
N ALA A 200 -14.74 7.20 23.17
CA ALA A 200 -15.90 7.22 24.05
C ALA A 200 -17.03 8.14 23.51
N GLU A 201 -16.66 9.27 22.93
CA GLU A 201 -17.61 10.19 22.30
C GLU A 201 -18.23 9.55 21.04
N THR A 202 -17.39 9.05 20.10
CA THR A 202 -17.88 8.50 18.82
C THR A 202 -18.72 7.25 19.02
N LEU A 203 -18.33 6.34 19.91
CA LEU A 203 -19.09 5.13 20.24
C LEU A 203 -20.46 5.42 20.88
N SER A 204 -20.64 6.62 21.44
CA SER A 204 -21.91 7.07 22.03
C SER A 204 -22.83 7.76 21.03
N ARG A 205 -22.39 8.01 19.80
CA ARG A 205 -23.18 8.64 18.73
C ARG A 205 -24.31 7.73 18.25
N LYS A 206 -25.38 8.37 17.76
CA LYS A 206 -26.56 7.69 17.20
C LYS A 206 -26.69 7.86 15.68
N ASP A 207 -25.72 8.50 15.05
CA ASP A 207 -25.71 8.81 13.61
C ASP A 207 -25.07 7.72 12.74
N GLY A 208 -24.63 6.62 13.35
CA GLY A 208 -23.94 5.52 12.67
C GLY A 208 -22.43 5.74 12.48
N GLU A 209 -21.91 6.91 12.88
CA GLU A 209 -20.48 7.24 12.78
C GLU A 209 -19.77 6.92 14.11
N ILE A 210 -19.62 5.64 14.39
CA ILE A 210 -19.22 5.13 15.70
C ILE A 210 -17.72 5.03 15.95
N LEU A 211 -16.89 5.27 14.93
CA LEU A 211 -15.43 5.41 15.08
C LEU A 211 -14.95 6.72 14.49
N PRO A 212 -13.81 7.26 14.97
CA PRO A 212 -13.23 8.46 14.39
C PRO A 212 -12.66 8.17 12.99
N TYR A 213 -12.88 9.08 12.05
CA TYR A 213 -12.24 9.03 10.73
C TYR A 213 -10.84 9.61 10.81
N MET A 214 -9.88 8.83 10.34
CA MET A 214 -8.47 9.21 10.33
C MET A 214 -7.95 9.27 8.90
N ILE A 215 -7.09 10.26 8.63
CA ILE A 215 -6.33 10.37 7.38
C ILE A 215 -4.87 10.65 7.63
N ASP A 216 -4.00 9.97 6.84
CA ASP A 216 -2.61 10.36 6.59
C ASP A 216 -2.48 10.78 5.12
N TYR A 217 -2.29 12.07 4.85
CA TYR A 217 -2.25 12.62 3.49
C TYR A 217 -0.85 12.62 2.87
N ALA A 218 0.15 12.07 3.56
CA ALA A 218 1.50 11.76 3.07
C ALA A 218 1.96 10.42 3.65
N ALA A 219 1.18 9.37 3.37
CA ALA A 219 1.20 8.11 4.11
C ALA A 219 2.53 7.35 4.03
N GLY A 220 3.35 7.60 3.03
CA GLY A 220 4.62 6.91 2.88
C GLY A 220 4.47 5.39 2.92
N SER A 221 5.19 4.74 3.84
CA SER A 221 5.08 3.30 4.09
C SER A 221 3.87 2.88 4.94
N GLY A 222 3.09 3.83 5.46
CA GLY A 222 1.86 3.56 6.19
C GLY A 222 2.02 3.35 7.69
N HIS A 223 3.14 3.74 8.31
CA HIS A 223 3.38 3.52 9.74
C HIS A 223 2.35 4.22 10.65
N PHE A 224 1.93 5.45 10.34
CA PHE A 224 0.85 6.09 11.08
C PHE A 224 -0.46 5.34 10.96
N ILE A 225 -0.77 4.83 9.77
CA ILE A 225 -1.98 4.06 9.51
C ILE A 225 -1.99 2.78 10.35
N THR A 226 -0.93 1.98 10.27
CA THR A 226 -0.86 0.70 10.97
C THR A 226 -0.84 0.86 12.49
N GLU A 227 -0.07 1.80 13.02
CA GLU A 227 0.00 2.03 14.47
C GLU A 227 -1.31 2.62 15.03
N PHE A 228 -1.99 3.51 14.26
CA PHE A 228 -3.32 4.00 14.63
C PHE A 228 -4.34 2.87 14.69
N MET A 229 -4.34 1.99 13.68
CA MET A 229 -5.24 0.84 13.64
C MET A 229 -5.02 -0.06 14.86
N HIS A 230 -3.77 -0.32 15.23
CA HIS A 230 -3.46 -1.10 16.44
C HIS A 230 -3.99 -0.46 17.72
N GLU A 231 -3.79 0.84 17.89
CA GLU A 231 -4.24 1.52 19.11
C GLU A 231 -5.76 1.54 19.23
N VAL A 232 -6.48 1.85 18.14
CA VAL A 232 -7.95 1.80 18.10
C VAL A 232 -8.47 0.38 18.33
N GLN A 233 -7.83 -0.65 17.74
CA GLN A 233 -8.22 -2.05 17.98
C GLN A 233 -8.02 -2.45 19.44
N ASN A 234 -6.95 -1.99 20.09
CA ASN A 234 -6.72 -2.22 21.52
C ASN A 234 -7.85 -1.62 22.36
N ILE A 235 -8.28 -0.39 22.04
CA ILE A 235 -9.41 0.26 22.71
C ILE A 235 -10.69 -0.55 22.46
N ILE A 236 -11.00 -0.96 21.22
CA ILE A 236 -12.15 -1.80 20.87
C ILE A 236 -12.15 -3.09 21.69
N ASN A 237 -11.00 -3.77 21.77
CA ASN A 237 -10.87 -5.03 22.52
C ASN A 237 -11.13 -4.86 24.03
N GLY A 238 -10.80 -3.68 24.57
CA GLY A 238 -11.04 -3.31 25.96
C GLY A 238 -12.47 -2.80 26.25
N CYS A 239 -13.29 -2.56 25.22
CA CYS A 239 -14.63 -2.02 25.38
C CYS A 239 -15.59 -3.02 26.02
N ASP A 240 -16.31 -2.57 27.07
CA ASP A 240 -17.47 -3.27 27.59
C ASP A 240 -18.69 -2.99 26.70
N THR A 241 -19.00 -3.93 25.84
CA THR A 241 -20.06 -3.79 24.84
C THR A 241 -21.46 -3.59 25.43
N SER A 242 -21.66 -3.96 26.71
CA SER A 242 -22.97 -3.83 27.39
C SER A 242 -23.39 -2.37 27.65
N LYS A 243 -22.45 -1.44 27.57
CA LYS A 243 -22.67 -0.01 27.82
C LYS A 243 -23.23 0.76 26.62
N TYR A 244 -23.27 0.13 25.45
CA TYR A 244 -23.63 0.78 24.18
C TYR A 244 -24.98 0.31 23.66
N ILE A 245 -25.59 1.10 22.77
CA ILE A 245 -26.84 0.74 22.08
C ILE A 245 -26.63 -0.51 21.22
N GLU A 246 -27.69 -1.25 20.94
CA GLU A 246 -27.61 -2.55 20.24
C GLU A 246 -26.90 -2.49 18.88
N GLU A 247 -27.00 -1.38 18.16
CA GLU A 247 -26.31 -1.20 16.87
C GLU A 247 -24.80 -1.12 17.07
N THR A 248 -24.33 -0.19 17.93
CA THR A 248 -22.90 -0.06 18.27
C THR A 248 -22.34 -1.33 18.89
N LYS A 249 -23.13 -1.99 19.75
CA LYS A 249 -22.75 -3.26 20.36
C LYS A 249 -22.50 -4.36 19.33
N LYS A 250 -23.36 -4.47 18.31
CA LYS A 250 -23.17 -5.45 17.22
C LYS A 250 -21.85 -5.20 16.46
N HIS A 251 -21.56 -3.94 16.14
CA HIS A 251 -20.30 -3.57 15.51
C HIS A 251 -19.09 -3.91 16.38
N LEU A 252 -19.12 -3.53 17.66
CA LEU A 252 -18.03 -3.81 18.60
C LEU A 252 -17.77 -5.31 18.74
N ILE A 253 -18.82 -6.13 18.90
CA ILE A 253 -18.68 -7.60 18.97
C ILE A 253 -18.07 -8.15 17.68
N ASN A 254 -18.52 -7.66 16.53
CA ASN A 254 -17.93 -8.06 15.25
C ASN A 254 -16.43 -7.72 15.18
N TRP A 255 -16.05 -6.49 15.52
CA TRP A 255 -14.66 -6.02 15.44
C TRP A 255 -13.74 -6.60 16.52
N GLN A 256 -14.28 -7.05 17.66
CA GLN A 256 -13.53 -7.84 18.64
C GLN A 256 -13.22 -9.26 18.14
N ASN A 257 -14.03 -9.81 17.24
CA ASN A 257 -13.84 -11.12 16.65
C ASN A 257 -13.10 -11.07 15.29
N CYS A 258 -13.42 -10.06 14.48
CA CYS A 258 -12.82 -9.78 13.17
C CYS A 258 -12.01 -8.49 13.29
N HIS A 259 -10.77 -8.61 13.76
CA HIS A 259 -9.91 -7.45 14.00
C HIS A 259 -9.72 -6.65 12.72
N PHE A 260 -9.76 -5.31 12.85
CA PHE A 260 -9.46 -4.33 11.81
C PHE A 260 -10.44 -4.27 10.62
N ASP A 261 -11.48 -5.10 10.54
CA ASP A 261 -12.50 -5.00 9.47
C ASP A 261 -13.09 -3.58 9.36
N TRP A 262 -13.11 -2.83 10.48
CA TRP A 262 -13.54 -1.44 10.55
C TRP A 262 -12.63 -0.47 9.78
N ALA A 263 -11.35 -0.81 9.60
CA ALA A 263 -10.37 0.12 9.03
C ALA A 263 -10.69 0.53 7.59
N THR A 264 -11.34 -0.35 6.82
CA THR A 264 -11.78 -0.06 5.45
C THR A 264 -12.72 1.15 5.38
N ASP A 265 -13.51 1.39 6.42
CA ASP A 265 -14.49 2.47 6.43
C ASP A 265 -13.94 3.75 7.06
N TYR A 266 -13.00 3.65 8.01
CA TYR A 266 -12.59 4.76 8.88
C TYR A 266 -11.15 5.24 8.69
N VAL A 267 -10.27 4.46 8.03
CA VAL A 267 -8.86 4.80 7.90
C VAL A 267 -8.48 5.08 6.45
N TYR A 268 -7.89 6.25 6.23
CA TYR A 268 -7.52 6.73 4.92
C TYR A 268 -6.04 7.08 4.87
N GLY A 269 -5.41 6.81 3.74
CA GLY A 269 -4.06 7.25 3.42
C GLY A 269 -3.98 7.80 2.00
N VAL A 270 -3.13 8.80 1.80
CA VAL A 270 -2.82 9.32 0.48
C VAL A 270 -1.31 9.28 0.27
N GLU A 271 -0.88 8.67 -0.81
CA GLU A 271 0.54 8.58 -1.16
C GLU A 271 0.72 8.76 -2.67
N LYS A 272 1.69 9.59 -3.05
CA LYS A 272 1.98 9.95 -4.44
C LYS A 272 2.87 8.91 -5.13
N ASP A 273 3.79 8.29 -4.41
CA ASP A 273 4.65 7.25 -4.95
C ASP A 273 3.94 5.89 -4.93
N TYR A 274 3.65 5.35 -6.12
CA TYR A 274 2.97 4.07 -6.25
C TYR A 274 3.76 2.90 -5.61
N ARG A 275 5.09 3.03 -5.50
CA ARG A 275 5.94 2.03 -4.82
C ARG A 275 5.60 1.99 -3.33
N LEU A 276 5.50 3.18 -2.71
CA LEU A 276 5.12 3.31 -1.30
C LEU A 276 3.67 2.93 -1.06
N VAL A 277 2.75 3.20 -1.98
CA VAL A 277 1.36 2.69 -1.88
C VAL A 277 1.33 1.17 -1.85
N LYS A 278 2.12 0.48 -2.70
CA LYS A 278 2.24 -0.98 -2.62
C LYS A 278 2.76 -1.44 -1.26
N VAL A 279 3.80 -0.76 -0.78
CA VAL A 279 4.41 -1.03 0.52
C VAL A 279 3.40 -0.85 1.65
N GLY A 280 2.70 0.28 1.69
CA GLY A 280 1.68 0.56 2.69
C GLY A 280 0.54 -0.48 2.69
N LYS A 281 0.08 -0.87 1.50
CA LYS A 281 -0.93 -1.93 1.37
C LYS A 281 -0.44 -3.28 1.90
N VAL A 282 0.77 -3.69 1.53
CA VAL A 282 1.37 -4.93 2.04
C VAL A 282 1.57 -4.83 3.54
N GLY A 283 2.05 -3.68 4.05
CA GLY A 283 2.21 -3.42 5.48
C GLY A 283 0.92 -3.62 6.26
N CYS A 284 -0.19 -3.03 5.82
CA CYS A 284 -1.50 -3.23 6.43
C CYS A 284 -1.86 -4.72 6.54
N TYR A 285 -1.64 -5.50 5.48
CA TYR A 285 -1.89 -6.94 5.51
C TYR A 285 -1.01 -7.72 6.48
N LEU A 286 0.28 -7.39 6.54
CA LEU A 286 1.22 -8.04 7.45
C LEU A 286 0.90 -7.77 8.92
N HIS A 287 0.24 -6.64 9.19
CA HIS A 287 -0.20 -6.28 10.53
C HIS A 287 -1.56 -6.89 10.92
N GLY A 288 -2.10 -7.74 10.09
CA GLY A 288 -3.30 -8.53 10.41
C GLY A 288 -4.59 -7.97 9.85
N ASP A 289 -4.49 -7.01 8.93
CA ASP A 289 -5.62 -6.16 8.67
C ASP A 289 -6.16 -6.12 7.31
N GLY A 290 -7.40 -5.85 7.32
CA GLY A 290 -8.15 -5.33 6.22
C GLY A 290 -7.46 -4.15 5.51
N LEU A 291 -8.04 -3.77 4.40
CA LEU A 291 -7.58 -2.73 3.50
C LEU A 291 -7.94 -1.35 4.06
N ALA A 292 -7.03 -0.68 4.73
CA ALA A 292 -7.13 0.78 4.86
C ALA A 292 -7.25 1.41 3.45
N ASN A 293 -7.98 2.52 3.34
CA ASN A 293 -8.15 3.23 2.06
C ASN A 293 -6.90 4.02 1.71
N VAL A 294 -5.84 3.34 1.27
CA VAL A 294 -4.63 4.00 0.76
C VAL A 294 -4.83 4.34 -0.71
N ILE A 295 -4.88 5.63 -0.99
CA ILE A 295 -5.17 6.21 -2.30
C ILE A 295 -3.87 6.64 -2.95
N LEU A 296 -3.64 6.18 -4.20
CA LEU A 296 -2.54 6.69 -5.01
C LEU A 296 -2.94 8.05 -5.58
N SER A 297 -2.49 9.12 -4.93
CA SER A 297 -2.76 10.49 -5.34
C SER A 297 -1.78 11.46 -4.67
N ASP A 298 -1.76 12.69 -5.14
CA ASP A 298 -1.02 13.76 -4.48
C ASP A 298 -1.82 14.32 -3.30
N GLY A 299 -1.24 14.32 -2.10
CA GLY A 299 -1.87 14.82 -0.87
C GLY A 299 -2.29 16.29 -0.94
N LEU A 300 -1.71 17.07 -1.84
CA LEU A 300 -2.05 18.47 -2.07
C LEU A 300 -3.02 18.68 -3.26
N ALA A 301 -3.41 17.62 -3.97
CA ALA A 301 -4.33 17.77 -5.11
C ALA A 301 -5.72 18.25 -4.67
N ASN A 302 -6.43 18.93 -5.55
CA ASN A 302 -7.80 19.39 -5.33
C ASN A 302 -8.76 18.21 -5.21
N PHE A 303 -9.60 18.19 -4.18
CA PHE A 303 -10.50 17.08 -3.88
C PHE A 303 -11.61 16.90 -4.91
N SER A 304 -12.14 18.01 -5.44
CA SER A 304 -13.29 17.97 -6.34
C SER A 304 -12.91 17.67 -7.79
N ASN A 305 -11.74 18.14 -8.22
CA ASN A 305 -11.30 18.06 -9.63
C ASN A 305 -10.39 16.88 -9.92
N ASN A 306 -9.79 16.27 -8.89
CA ASN A 306 -8.88 15.16 -9.10
C ASN A 306 -9.64 13.84 -9.19
N LYS A 307 -9.55 13.17 -10.34
CA LYS A 307 -10.16 11.85 -10.57
C LYS A 307 -9.67 10.80 -9.56
N GLU A 308 -8.47 10.98 -9.01
CA GLU A 308 -7.90 10.08 -8.01
C GLU A 308 -8.64 10.17 -6.66
N TYR A 309 -9.19 11.33 -6.31
CA TYR A 309 -9.97 11.54 -5.09
C TYR A 309 -11.47 11.31 -5.27
N LYS A 310 -12.02 11.57 -6.46
CA LYS A 310 -13.46 11.53 -6.68
C LYS A 310 -14.05 10.17 -6.27
N GLY A 311 -14.95 10.19 -5.30
CA GLY A 311 -15.59 9.00 -4.75
C GLY A 311 -14.72 8.10 -3.87
N LYS A 312 -13.48 8.50 -3.57
CA LYS A 312 -12.55 7.73 -2.74
C LYS A 312 -12.39 8.29 -1.34
N LEU A 313 -12.47 9.62 -1.18
CA LEU A 313 -12.61 10.23 0.12
C LEU A 313 -14.06 10.22 0.55
N ARG A 314 -14.26 10.11 1.85
CA ARG A 314 -15.57 10.17 2.44
C ARG A 314 -16.21 11.55 2.22
N LYS A 315 -17.50 11.56 1.86
CA LYS A 315 -18.31 12.78 1.73
C LYS A 315 -17.55 13.93 1.08
N GLN A 316 -17.22 13.79 -0.18
CA GLN A 316 -16.68 14.94 -0.92
C GLN A 316 -17.64 16.10 -0.89
N GLY A 317 -17.12 17.29 -0.65
CA GLY A 317 -17.86 18.52 -0.82
C GLY A 317 -18.38 18.68 -2.26
N ASN A 318 -19.25 19.64 -2.47
CA ASN A 318 -19.73 19.99 -3.81
C ASN A 318 -18.55 20.35 -4.73
N ASP A 319 -18.73 20.13 -6.02
CA ASP A 319 -17.72 20.49 -7.03
C ASP A 319 -17.27 21.95 -6.83
N GLY A 320 -15.95 22.14 -6.72
CA GLY A 320 -15.34 23.45 -6.48
C GLY A 320 -15.11 23.81 -5.02
N GLN A 321 -15.52 22.98 -4.06
CA GLN A 321 -15.17 23.23 -2.65
C GLN A 321 -13.70 22.89 -2.39
N LYS A 322 -13.03 23.83 -1.75
CA LYS A 322 -11.64 23.75 -1.32
C LYS A 322 -11.47 22.83 -0.11
N ASP A 323 -12.46 22.82 0.79
CA ASP A 323 -12.41 22.15 2.07
C ASP A 323 -13.20 20.84 2.04
N ASN A 324 -12.60 19.77 2.55
CA ASN A 324 -13.26 18.47 2.73
C ASN A 324 -13.90 18.35 4.10
N GLN A 325 -13.17 18.70 5.18
CA GLN A 325 -13.65 18.78 6.58
C GLN A 325 -14.39 17.54 7.09
N GLN A 326 -13.88 16.35 6.77
CA GLN A 326 -14.55 15.08 7.10
C GLN A 326 -13.79 14.21 8.10
N PHE A 327 -12.58 14.60 8.51
CA PHE A 327 -11.75 13.78 9.36
C PHE A 327 -11.71 14.28 10.79
N ASP A 328 -11.80 13.34 11.75
CA ASP A 328 -11.66 13.61 13.18
C ASP A 328 -10.20 13.72 13.57
N ILE A 329 -9.36 12.90 12.94
CA ILE A 329 -7.94 12.74 13.24
C ILE A 329 -7.11 12.82 11.97
N LEU A 330 -6.04 13.58 12.02
CA LEU A 330 -5.04 13.63 10.97
C LEU A 330 -3.68 13.31 11.57
N LEU A 331 -2.99 12.33 11.00
CA LEU A 331 -1.64 11.94 11.39
C LEU A 331 -0.78 11.96 10.14
N SER A 332 0.36 12.66 10.16
CA SER A 332 1.21 12.69 8.97
C SER A 332 2.64 13.13 9.25
N ASN A 333 3.55 12.67 8.39
CA ASN A 333 4.90 13.19 8.24
C ASN A 333 5.07 13.64 6.78
N PRO A 334 4.61 14.86 6.43
CA PRO A 334 4.67 15.34 5.05
C PRO A 334 6.11 15.59 4.61
N PRO A 335 6.39 15.61 3.30
CA PRO A 335 7.69 16.01 2.79
C PRO A 335 7.98 17.46 3.15
N TYR A 336 9.22 17.75 3.44
CA TYR A 336 9.70 19.09 3.76
C TYR A 336 11.00 19.41 3.02
N SER A 337 11.30 20.73 2.90
CA SER A 337 12.50 21.23 2.24
C SER A 337 12.67 20.77 0.78
N VAL A 338 11.57 20.77 0.00
CA VAL A 338 11.60 20.41 -1.43
C VAL A 338 11.96 21.63 -2.26
N SER A 339 13.22 21.73 -2.70
CA SER A 339 13.73 22.86 -3.47
C SER A 339 12.89 23.12 -4.74
N SER A 340 12.54 24.40 -4.93
CA SER A 340 11.86 24.90 -6.15
C SER A 340 10.57 24.14 -6.50
N PHE A 341 9.87 23.59 -5.50
CA PHE A 341 8.65 22.78 -5.72
C PHE A 341 7.57 23.58 -6.47
N ARG A 342 7.47 24.90 -6.26
CA ARG A 342 6.47 25.75 -6.92
C ARG A 342 6.63 25.74 -8.44
N GLN A 343 7.85 25.71 -8.96
CA GLN A 343 8.08 25.65 -10.42
C GLN A 343 7.55 24.36 -11.04
N THR A 344 7.65 23.24 -10.31
CA THR A 344 7.21 21.92 -10.79
C THR A 344 5.73 21.65 -10.55
N THR A 345 5.11 22.39 -9.62
CA THR A 345 3.72 22.14 -9.19
C THR A 345 2.73 23.21 -9.64
N ARG A 346 3.18 24.33 -10.21
CA ARG A 346 2.33 25.46 -10.62
C ARG A 346 1.18 25.10 -11.57
N ASP A 347 1.31 24.01 -12.31
CA ASP A 347 0.25 23.53 -13.20
C ASP A 347 -0.78 22.64 -12.45
N TYR A 348 -0.51 22.30 -11.20
CA TYR A 348 -1.32 21.40 -10.37
C TYR A 348 -2.01 22.09 -9.20
N TYR A 349 -1.38 23.14 -8.63
CA TYR A 349 -1.86 23.89 -7.47
C TYR A 349 -1.83 25.39 -7.77
N THR A 350 -2.83 26.11 -7.28
CA THR A 350 -2.98 27.54 -7.45
C THR A 350 -3.40 28.22 -6.13
N GLU A 351 -3.48 29.54 -6.14
CA GLU A 351 -4.09 30.32 -5.05
C GLU A 351 -5.54 29.97 -4.78
N GLN A 352 -6.22 29.31 -5.71
CA GLN A 352 -7.58 28.81 -5.50
C GLN A 352 -7.60 27.57 -4.59
N ASP A 353 -6.49 26.82 -4.56
CA ASP A 353 -6.36 25.62 -3.76
C ASP A 353 -5.79 25.93 -2.37
N PHE A 354 -4.86 26.90 -2.27
CA PHE A 354 -4.15 27.26 -1.05
C PHE A 354 -3.98 28.77 -0.91
N GLU A 355 -4.35 29.32 0.26
CA GLU A 355 -4.19 30.75 0.56
C GLU A 355 -2.70 31.15 0.65
N LEU A 356 -1.88 30.25 1.21
CA LEU A 356 -0.44 30.46 1.35
C LEU A 356 0.33 30.41 0.02
N TYR A 357 -0.28 29.91 -1.05
CA TYR A 357 0.40 29.74 -2.34
C TYR A 357 1.01 31.03 -2.87
N ASN A 358 0.32 32.17 -2.72
CA ASN A 358 0.79 33.48 -3.16
C ASN A 358 1.97 34.03 -2.33
N SER A 359 2.17 33.53 -1.11
CA SER A 359 3.30 33.92 -0.26
C SER A 359 4.60 33.19 -0.63
N LEU A 360 4.52 32.16 -1.48
CA LEU A 360 5.65 31.35 -1.91
C LEU A 360 6.27 31.94 -3.19
N THR A 361 7.58 31.82 -3.30
CA THR A 361 8.36 32.20 -4.49
C THR A 361 8.80 30.96 -5.27
N ASP A 362 9.29 31.15 -6.49
CA ASP A 362 9.79 30.04 -7.31
C ASP A 362 11.02 29.33 -6.72
N ASN A 363 11.71 29.98 -5.78
CA ASN A 363 12.86 29.43 -5.07
C ASN A 363 12.48 28.86 -3.69
N SER A 364 11.22 28.97 -3.29
CA SER A 364 10.76 28.44 -2.00
C SER A 364 10.96 26.94 -1.91
N SER A 365 11.35 26.46 -0.75
CA SER A 365 11.54 25.06 -0.42
C SER A 365 10.51 24.55 0.61
N GLU A 366 9.72 25.46 1.18
CA GLU A 366 8.82 25.24 2.31
C GLU A 366 7.47 24.65 1.86
N ILE A 367 7.51 23.51 1.18
CA ILE A 367 6.29 22.79 0.73
C ILE A 367 5.40 22.39 1.92
N GLU A 368 5.98 22.17 3.09
CA GLU A 368 5.29 21.86 4.33
C GLU A 368 4.22 22.89 4.71
N CYS A 369 4.39 24.17 4.31
CA CYS A 369 3.38 25.21 4.54
C CYS A 369 2.03 24.84 3.88
N LEU A 370 2.06 24.31 2.67
CA LEU A 370 0.85 23.86 1.97
C LEU A 370 0.25 22.61 2.63
N PHE A 371 1.11 21.72 3.13
CA PHE A 371 0.64 20.57 3.90
C PHE A 371 -0.01 20.99 5.22
N VAL A 372 0.51 22.02 5.91
CA VAL A 372 -0.13 22.58 7.10
C VAL A 372 -1.50 23.20 6.77
N GLU A 373 -1.61 23.96 5.66
CA GLU A 373 -2.91 24.49 5.24
C GLU A 373 -3.90 23.36 4.89
N ARG A 374 -3.40 22.26 4.28
CA ARG A 374 -4.21 21.08 3.99
C ARG A 374 -4.83 20.43 5.24
N ILE A 375 -4.17 20.54 6.41
CA ILE A 375 -4.75 20.06 7.68
C ILE A 375 -6.11 20.72 7.94
N LYS A 376 -6.17 22.05 7.82
CA LYS A 376 -7.42 22.83 7.97
C LYS A 376 -8.51 22.38 6.98
N GLN A 377 -8.09 22.05 5.75
CA GLN A 377 -9.03 21.63 4.70
C GLN A 377 -9.57 20.20 4.92
N LEU A 378 -8.86 19.33 5.61
CA LEU A 378 -9.24 17.94 5.86
C LEU A 378 -9.98 17.74 7.17
N LEU A 379 -9.55 18.43 8.23
CA LEU A 379 -10.15 18.27 9.55
C LEU A 379 -11.49 18.95 9.63
N LYS A 380 -12.44 18.29 10.29
CA LYS A 380 -13.66 18.90 10.75
C LYS A 380 -13.42 19.78 11.98
N ASP A 381 -14.38 20.63 12.32
CA ASP A 381 -14.32 21.44 13.53
C ASP A 381 -14.16 20.54 14.76
N GLY A 382 -13.18 20.87 15.61
CA GLY A 382 -12.81 20.08 16.77
C GLY A 382 -11.93 18.86 16.48
N GLY A 383 -11.56 18.63 15.22
CA GLY A 383 -10.62 17.58 14.84
C GLY A 383 -9.20 17.86 15.33
N ILE A 384 -8.38 16.81 15.45
CA ILE A 384 -7.03 16.86 16.02
C ILE A 384 -6.00 16.38 14.99
N ALA A 385 -4.87 17.08 14.90
CA ALA A 385 -3.73 16.67 14.08
C ALA A 385 -2.51 16.33 14.93
N GLY A 386 -1.82 15.24 14.57
CA GLY A 386 -0.47 14.90 15.01
C GLY A 386 0.47 14.89 13.82
N VAL A 387 1.37 15.88 13.68
CA VAL A 387 2.17 16.08 12.48
C VAL A 387 3.65 16.27 12.85
N ILE A 388 4.53 15.68 12.05
CA ILE A 388 5.98 15.91 12.12
C ILE A 388 6.31 17.01 11.11
N LEU A 389 6.97 18.07 11.58
CA LEU A 389 7.42 19.21 10.77
C LEU A 389 8.89 19.50 11.04
#